data_3532c727748d614a238a9b06822323d8
#
_entry.id   3532c727748d614a238a9b06822323d8
#
_cell.length_a   1.000
_cell.length_b   1.000
_cell.length_c   1.000
_cell.angle_alpha   90.00
_cell.angle_beta   90.00
_cell.angle_gamma   90.00
#
_symmetry.space_group_name_H-M   'P 1'
#
loop_
_entity.id
_entity.type
_entity.pdbx_description
1 polymer ?
#
loop_
_entity_poly.entity_id
_entity_poly.type
_entity_poly.pdbx_seq_one_letter_code
_entity_poly.pdbx_strand_id
1 'polypeptide(L)'
;MLDLPYRMVKKYFSAAILGFLAALFVFAIPCYLQAAEKERISDAKVKQFLDKMRNRWRDLNVPETDGKILHEIIVQNKYKKALEVGTSTGHSGIWIAWALSKTGGKLITIEIDEGRYRQALVNFKEAGLSEYIDARLADAHRLVNELPGPFDFVFIDADKDWYTNYAKALIPKVEPGGCITAHNVEEPRSGYRGRYRLSGTDEYYQYMKSLPEFETSIHPQSRAGVAISCKKKEK
;
A
#
# COMPACT_ATOMS: atom_id res chain seq x y z
N MET A 1 -6.78 -20.60 -67.60
CA MET A 1 -6.73 -19.43 -66.73
C MET A 1 -8.12 -19.26 -66.13
N LEU A 2 -8.32 -19.68 -64.93
CA LEU A 2 -9.63 -19.60 -64.25
C LEU A 2 -9.58 -18.35 -63.34
N ASP A 3 -10.25 -17.29 -63.80
CA ASP A 3 -10.50 -16.09 -63.00
C ASP A 3 -11.57 -16.40 -61.93
N LEU A 4 -11.15 -16.62 -60.70
CA LEU A 4 -12.06 -16.61 -59.56
C LEU A 4 -12.51 -15.17 -59.32
N PRO A 5 -13.81 -14.89 -59.29
CA PRO A 5 -14.30 -13.53 -59.18
C PRO A 5 -13.95 -12.92 -57.78
N TYR A 6 -13.20 -11.84 -57.80
CA TYR A 6 -12.75 -10.98 -56.67
C TYR A 6 -13.86 -10.70 -55.61
N ARG A 7 -15.12 -10.77 -56.02
CA ARG A 7 -16.29 -10.61 -55.12
C ARG A 7 -16.46 -11.74 -54.09
N MET A 8 -16.03 -12.98 -54.38
CA MET A 8 -16.15 -14.10 -53.45
C MET A 8 -15.11 -14.00 -52.33
N VAL A 9 -13.88 -13.63 -52.64
CA VAL A 9 -12.79 -13.49 -51.66
C VAL A 9 -13.13 -12.41 -50.62
N LYS A 10 -13.72 -11.28 -51.05
CA LYS A 10 -14.13 -10.19 -50.12
C LYS A 10 -15.23 -10.61 -49.16
N LYS A 11 -16.15 -11.48 -49.58
CA LYS A 11 -17.27 -11.96 -48.75
C LYS A 11 -16.82 -12.94 -47.67
N TYR A 12 -15.85 -13.80 -47.96
CA TYR A 12 -15.29 -14.72 -46.95
C TYR A 12 -14.33 -14.04 -46.00
N PHE A 13 -13.57 -13.03 -46.46
CA PHE A 13 -12.68 -12.25 -45.61
C PHE A 13 -13.45 -11.40 -44.61
N SER A 14 -14.58 -10.81 -45.03
CA SER A 14 -15.44 -10.01 -44.14
C SER A 14 -16.17 -10.87 -43.10
N ALA A 15 -16.62 -12.09 -43.48
CA ALA A 15 -17.28 -13.01 -42.57
C ALA A 15 -16.32 -13.60 -41.52
N ALA A 16 -15.06 -13.87 -41.90
CA ALA A 16 -14.04 -14.35 -40.99
C ALA A 16 -13.64 -13.31 -39.97
N ILE A 17 -13.52 -12.03 -40.35
CA ILE A 17 -13.20 -10.93 -39.44
C ILE A 17 -14.35 -10.66 -38.45
N LEU A 18 -15.61 -10.68 -38.92
CA LEU A 18 -16.78 -10.55 -38.04
C LEU A 18 -16.88 -11.73 -37.06
N GLY A 19 -16.59 -12.94 -37.46
CA GLY A 19 -16.58 -14.14 -36.63
C GLY A 19 -15.49 -14.05 -35.52
N PHE A 20 -14.30 -13.54 -35.87
CA PHE A 20 -13.19 -13.38 -34.95
C PHE A 20 -13.45 -12.27 -33.90
N LEU A 21 -14.06 -11.16 -34.33
CA LEU A 21 -14.45 -10.07 -33.42
C LEU A 21 -15.61 -10.50 -32.51
N ALA A 22 -16.58 -11.27 -33.00
CA ALA A 22 -17.66 -11.80 -32.17
C ALA A 22 -17.15 -12.81 -31.14
N ALA A 23 -16.20 -13.69 -31.53
CA ALA A 23 -15.59 -14.63 -30.60
C ALA A 23 -14.78 -13.93 -29.48
N LEU A 24 -14.04 -12.87 -29.81
CA LEU A 24 -13.34 -12.05 -28.80
C LEU A 24 -14.31 -11.39 -27.82
N PHE A 25 -15.47 -10.91 -28.29
CA PHE A 25 -16.48 -10.32 -27.40
C PHE A 25 -17.14 -11.35 -26.48
N VAL A 26 -17.41 -12.57 -26.97
CA VAL A 26 -18.05 -13.64 -26.21
C VAL A 26 -17.15 -14.16 -25.08
N PHE A 27 -15.83 -14.14 -25.24
CA PHE A 27 -14.88 -14.57 -24.19
C PHE A 27 -14.39 -13.44 -23.28
N ALA A 28 -14.33 -12.20 -23.77
CA ALA A 28 -13.83 -11.07 -22.98
C ALA A 28 -14.85 -10.58 -21.92
N ILE A 29 -16.15 -10.58 -22.26
CA ILE A 29 -17.22 -10.15 -21.33
C ILE A 29 -17.32 -11.04 -20.09
N PRO A 30 -17.37 -12.38 -20.19
CA PRO A 30 -17.41 -13.25 -19.01
C PRO A 30 -16.19 -13.09 -18.12
N CYS A 31 -15.00 -12.96 -18.70
CA CYS A 31 -13.76 -12.76 -17.96
C CYS A 31 -13.76 -11.42 -17.21
N TYR A 32 -14.22 -10.34 -17.83
CA TYR A 32 -14.35 -9.03 -17.22
C TYR A 32 -15.40 -9.02 -16.09
N LEU A 33 -16.55 -9.66 -16.31
CA LEU A 33 -17.60 -9.79 -15.30
C LEU A 33 -17.12 -10.63 -14.11
N GLN A 34 -16.40 -11.71 -14.34
CA GLN A 34 -15.85 -12.56 -13.29
C GLN A 34 -14.75 -11.85 -12.48
N ALA A 35 -13.91 -11.04 -13.13
CA ALA A 35 -12.94 -10.19 -12.44
C ALA A 35 -13.62 -9.10 -11.61
N ALA A 36 -14.64 -8.44 -12.14
CA ALA A 36 -15.41 -7.43 -11.42
C ALA A 36 -16.21 -8.02 -10.25
N GLU A 37 -16.70 -9.25 -10.38
CA GLU A 37 -17.39 -9.98 -9.31
C GLU A 37 -16.41 -10.40 -8.21
N LYS A 38 -15.22 -10.90 -8.56
CA LYS A 38 -14.15 -11.21 -7.62
C LYS A 38 -13.72 -9.96 -6.83
N GLU A 39 -13.63 -8.81 -7.51
CA GLU A 39 -13.29 -7.54 -6.87
C GLU A 39 -14.38 -7.09 -5.87
N ARG A 40 -15.66 -7.18 -6.25
CA ARG A 40 -16.80 -6.85 -5.35
C ARG A 40 -16.84 -7.75 -4.11
N ILE A 41 -16.62 -9.04 -4.29
CA ILE A 41 -16.61 -10.02 -3.19
C ILE A 41 -15.45 -9.70 -2.23
N SER A 42 -14.28 -9.35 -2.76
CA SER A 42 -13.11 -8.96 -1.96
C SER A 42 -13.40 -7.71 -1.11
N ASP A 43 -13.99 -6.67 -1.70
CA ASP A 43 -14.33 -5.42 -1.01
C ASP A 43 -15.36 -5.61 0.09
N ALA A 44 -16.44 -6.34 -0.20
CA ALA A 44 -17.47 -6.65 0.77
C ALA A 44 -16.90 -7.42 1.97
N LYS A 45 -16.00 -8.38 1.72
CA LYS A 45 -15.36 -9.18 2.77
C LYS A 45 -14.45 -8.33 3.66
N VAL A 46 -13.62 -7.45 3.07
CA VAL A 46 -12.75 -6.55 3.84
C VAL A 46 -13.58 -5.59 4.68
N LYS A 47 -14.62 -4.97 4.10
CA LYS A 47 -15.52 -4.06 4.82
C LYS A 47 -16.23 -4.78 5.97
N GLN A 48 -16.79 -5.95 5.72
CA GLN A 48 -17.42 -6.76 6.75
C GLN A 48 -16.47 -7.10 7.90
N PHE A 49 -15.21 -7.44 7.58
CA PHE A 49 -14.19 -7.71 8.59
C PHE A 49 -13.87 -6.45 9.42
N LEU A 50 -13.61 -5.31 8.76
CA LEU A 50 -13.34 -4.04 9.44
C LEU A 50 -14.51 -3.59 10.32
N ASP A 51 -15.76 -3.75 9.85
CA ASP A 51 -16.95 -3.44 10.64
C ASP A 51 -17.10 -4.38 11.85
N LYS A 52 -16.86 -5.69 11.66
CA LYS A 52 -16.83 -6.69 12.76
C LYS A 52 -15.80 -6.31 13.83
N MET A 53 -14.64 -5.81 13.40
CA MET A 53 -13.53 -5.46 14.27
C MET A 53 -13.61 -4.04 14.82
N ARG A 54 -14.55 -3.21 14.38
CA ARG A 54 -14.75 -1.85 14.88
C ARG A 54 -14.88 -1.88 16.41
N ASN A 55 -14.07 -1.08 17.11
CA ASN A 55 -13.98 -1.04 18.57
C ASN A 55 -13.47 -2.34 19.25
N ARG A 56 -13.01 -3.31 18.49
CA ARG A 56 -12.42 -4.56 19.01
C ARG A 56 -10.91 -4.63 18.84
N TRP A 57 -10.35 -3.71 18.05
CA TRP A 57 -8.91 -3.61 17.91
C TRP A 57 -8.29 -3.37 19.28
N ARG A 58 -7.44 -4.30 19.68
CA ARG A 58 -6.66 -4.25 20.90
C ARG A 58 -5.22 -4.00 20.52
N ASP A 59 -4.43 -3.45 21.46
CA ASP A 59 -3.04 -3.19 21.21
C ASP A 59 -2.77 -1.96 20.29
N LEU A 60 -1.56 -1.85 19.75
CA LEU A 60 -1.00 -0.69 19.03
C LEU A 60 -1.52 -0.65 17.58
N ASN A 61 -2.74 -0.22 17.36
CA ASN A 61 -3.34 -0.14 16.03
C ASN A 61 -3.67 1.31 15.65
N VAL A 62 -3.50 1.63 14.35
CA VAL A 62 -3.86 2.95 13.82
C VAL A 62 -5.38 3.22 13.95
N PRO A 63 -5.81 4.48 14.10
CA PRO A 63 -7.23 4.84 13.93
C PRO A 63 -7.75 4.47 12.54
N GLU A 64 -9.05 4.19 12.43
CA GLU A 64 -9.70 3.89 11.13
C GLU A 64 -9.50 5.02 10.11
N THR A 65 -9.53 6.27 10.57
CA THR A 65 -9.26 7.45 9.72
C THR A 65 -7.88 7.39 9.07
N ASP A 66 -6.87 7.00 9.85
CA ASP A 66 -5.49 6.96 9.38
C ASP A 66 -5.27 5.77 8.44
N GLY A 67 -5.93 4.62 8.73
CA GLY A 67 -5.96 3.49 7.80
C GLY A 67 -6.57 3.87 6.43
N LYS A 68 -7.66 4.65 6.40
CA LYS A 68 -8.26 5.17 5.16
C LYS A 68 -7.28 6.06 4.39
N ILE A 69 -6.55 6.92 5.08
CA ILE A 69 -5.53 7.78 4.46
C ILE A 69 -4.47 6.94 3.74
N LEU A 70 -3.94 5.90 4.41
CA LEU A 70 -2.95 5.00 3.79
C LEU A 70 -3.51 4.32 2.54
N HIS A 71 -4.76 3.83 2.62
CA HIS A 71 -5.46 3.24 1.48
C HIS A 71 -5.60 4.21 0.32
N GLU A 72 -6.05 5.44 0.57
CA GLU A 72 -6.26 6.46 -0.45
C GLU A 72 -4.96 6.86 -1.15
N ILE A 73 -3.88 7.05 -0.40
CA ILE A 73 -2.55 7.37 -0.97
C ILE A 73 -2.12 6.28 -1.96
N ILE A 74 -2.26 5.01 -1.59
CA ILE A 74 -1.85 3.87 -2.44
C ILE A 74 -2.68 3.81 -3.71
N VAL A 75 -4.02 3.91 -3.60
CA VAL A 75 -4.93 3.83 -4.75
C VAL A 75 -4.72 4.98 -5.72
N GLN A 76 -4.66 6.24 -5.20
CA GLN A 76 -4.49 7.44 -6.02
C GLN A 76 -3.18 7.44 -6.81
N ASN A 77 -2.09 6.97 -6.20
CA ASN A 77 -0.78 6.90 -6.84
C ASN A 77 -0.53 5.57 -7.57
N LYS A 78 -1.46 4.60 -7.48
CA LYS A 78 -1.34 3.27 -8.09
C LYS A 78 -0.10 2.50 -7.63
N TYR A 79 0.27 2.65 -6.35
CA TYR A 79 1.42 1.97 -5.78
C TYR A 79 1.22 0.45 -5.73
N LYS A 80 2.32 -0.30 -5.86
CA LYS A 80 2.32 -1.77 -5.97
C LYS A 80 3.30 -2.49 -5.05
N LYS A 81 4.32 -1.81 -4.57
CA LYS A 81 5.42 -2.40 -3.78
C LYS A 81 5.51 -1.71 -2.43
N ALA A 82 4.71 -2.17 -1.49
CA ALA A 82 4.63 -1.56 -0.18
C ALA A 82 5.47 -2.29 0.87
N LEU A 83 6.04 -1.52 1.79
CA LEU A 83 6.68 -2.01 3.01
C LEU A 83 6.01 -1.37 4.22
N GLU A 84 5.67 -2.17 5.23
CA GLU A 84 5.24 -1.73 6.54
C GLU A 84 6.23 -2.16 7.61
N VAL A 85 6.66 -1.22 8.45
CA VAL A 85 7.53 -1.45 9.60
C VAL A 85 6.69 -1.29 10.86
N GLY A 86 6.38 -2.41 11.51
CA GLY A 86 5.45 -2.51 12.63
C GLY A 86 4.05 -2.96 12.19
N THR A 87 3.80 -4.27 12.23
CA THR A 87 2.52 -4.87 11.83
C THR A 87 1.47 -4.77 12.94
N SER A 88 1.89 -4.89 14.21
CA SER A 88 1.00 -5.13 15.34
C SER A 88 0.02 -6.29 15.06
N THR A 89 -1.27 -6.12 15.32
CA THR A 89 -2.28 -7.14 14.98
C THR A 89 -2.87 -6.97 13.57
N GLY A 90 -2.30 -6.11 12.71
CA GLY A 90 -2.52 -6.05 11.28
C GLY A 90 -3.57 -5.06 10.78
N HIS A 91 -4.02 -4.09 11.59
CA HIS A 91 -5.06 -3.15 11.15
C HIS A 91 -4.61 -2.29 9.97
N SER A 92 -3.45 -1.62 10.08
CA SER A 92 -2.85 -0.83 8.99
C SER A 92 -2.52 -1.71 7.78
N GLY A 93 -1.93 -2.90 8.02
CA GLY A 93 -1.63 -3.87 6.98
C GLY A 93 -2.87 -4.28 6.16
N ILE A 94 -4.06 -4.38 6.78
CA ILE A 94 -5.32 -4.64 6.08
C ILE A 94 -5.70 -3.48 5.16
N TRP A 95 -5.62 -2.23 5.62
CA TRP A 95 -5.91 -1.06 4.79
C TRP A 95 -4.95 -0.93 3.61
N ILE A 96 -3.65 -1.13 3.86
CA ILE A 96 -2.61 -1.11 2.83
C ILE A 96 -2.82 -2.25 1.82
N ALA A 97 -3.00 -3.49 2.28
CA ALA A 97 -3.20 -4.63 1.40
C ALA A 97 -4.51 -4.56 0.61
N TRP A 98 -5.57 -4.00 1.20
CA TRP A 98 -6.81 -3.73 0.47
C TRP A 98 -6.59 -2.77 -0.69
N ALA A 99 -5.86 -1.67 -0.46
CA ALA A 99 -5.48 -0.75 -1.54
C ALA A 99 -4.64 -1.43 -2.61
N LEU A 100 -3.64 -2.24 -2.20
CA LEU A 100 -2.77 -2.99 -3.10
C LEU A 100 -3.52 -4.04 -3.92
N SER A 101 -4.61 -4.62 -3.41
CA SER A 101 -5.48 -5.51 -4.18
C SER A 101 -6.13 -4.81 -5.37
N LYS A 102 -6.33 -3.49 -5.31
CA LYS A 102 -6.86 -2.66 -6.41
C LYS A 102 -5.80 -2.31 -7.45
N THR A 103 -4.56 -2.19 -7.01
CA THR A 103 -3.45 -1.76 -7.88
C THR A 103 -2.63 -2.92 -8.43
N GLY A 104 -2.91 -4.16 -7.97
CA GLY A 104 -2.17 -5.36 -8.35
C GLY A 104 -0.80 -5.45 -7.67
N GLY A 105 -0.68 -4.89 -6.45
CA GLY A 105 0.54 -4.84 -5.67
C GLY A 105 0.60 -5.86 -4.54
N LYS A 106 1.70 -5.78 -3.75
CA LYS A 106 1.94 -6.58 -2.54
C LYS A 106 2.56 -5.76 -1.43
N LEU A 107 2.21 -6.13 -0.19
CA LEU A 107 2.77 -5.62 1.05
C LEU A 107 3.78 -6.60 1.62
N ILE A 108 4.98 -6.11 1.99
CA ILE A 108 5.83 -6.76 2.98
C ILE A 108 5.56 -6.06 4.31
N THR A 109 5.25 -6.80 5.38
CA THR A 109 5.05 -6.24 6.73
C THR A 109 5.90 -6.97 7.75
N ILE A 110 6.47 -6.23 8.71
CA ILE A 110 7.46 -6.75 9.66
C ILE A 110 6.94 -6.58 11.09
N GLU A 111 6.94 -7.66 11.85
CA GLU A 111 6.59 -7.70 13.27
C GLU A 111 7.67 -8.44 14.05
N ILE A 112 8.04 -7.92 15.22
CA ILE A 112 9.03 -8.54 16.10
C ILE A 112 8.38 -9.45 17.14
N ASP A 113 7.15 -9.16 17.54
CA ASP A 113 6.40 -9.94 18.54
C ASP A 113 5.65 -11.09 17.88
N GLU A 114 5.96 -12.31 18.30
CA GLU A 114 5.37 -13.53 17.72
C GLU A 114 3.85 -13.61 17.95
N GLY A 115 3.36 -13.15 19.09
CA GLY A 115 1.93 -13.18 19.41
C GLY A 115 1.13 -12.25 18.51
N ARG A 116 1.61 -11.01 18.31
CA ARG A 116 1.03 -10.03 17.39
C ARG A 116 1.10 -10.51 15.94
N TYR A 117 2.25 -11.03 15.53
CA TYR A 117 2.44 -11.62 14.21
C TYR A 117 1.40 -12.71 13.91
N ARG A 118 1.24 -13.70 14.82
CA ARG A 118 0.25 -14.77 14.66
C ARG A 118 -1.18 -14.22 14.58
N GLN A 119 -1.51 -13.24 15.41
CA GLN A 119 -2.83 -12.59 15.37
C GLN A 119 -3.05 -11.84 14.06
N ALA A 120 -2.03 -11.15 13.54
CA ALA A 120 -2.09 -10.47 12.25
C ALA A 120 -2.38 -11.46 11.10
N LEU A 121 -1.72 -12.61 11.07
CA LEU A 121 -1.98 -13.65 10.06
C LEU A 121 -3.44 -14.13 10.08
N VAL A 122 -4.03 -14.31 11.27
CA VAL A 122 -5.45 -14.67 11.42
C VAL A 122 -6.33 -13.57 10.85
N ASN A 123 -6.06 -12.31 11.20
CA ASN A 123 -6.82 -11.15 10.74
C ASN A 123 -6.72 -10.98 9.22
N PHE A 124 -5.54 -11.13 8.63
CA PHE A 124 -5.33 -11.07 7.17
C PHE A 124 -6.12 -12.15 6.43
N LYS A 125 -6.15 -13.37 6.98
CA LYS A 125 -6.92 -14.49 6.43
C LYS A 125 -8.43 -14.24 6.51
N GLU A 126 -8.93 -13.76 7.65
CA GLU A 126 -10.35 -13.43 7.82
C GLU A 126 -10.78 -12.28 6.89
N ALA A 127 -9.94 -11.25 6.74
CA ALA A 127 -10.17 -10.17 5.79
C ALA A 127 -10.10 -10.61 4.32
N GLY A 128 -9.51 -11.78 4.03
CA GLY A 128 -9.35 -12.31 2.66
C GLY A 128 -8.19 -11.67 1.89
N LEU A 129 -7.18 -11.14 2.60
CA LEU A 129 -6.07 -10.38 2.01
C LEU A 129 -4.72 -11.10 2.07
N SER A 130 -4.66 -12.35 2.53
CA SER A 130 -3.40 -13.09 2.71
C SER A 130 -2.56 -13.18 1.42
N GLU A 131 -3.17 -13.22 0.25
CA GLU A 131 -2.46 -13.28 -1.04
C GLU A 131 -1.70 -12.00 -1.39
N TYR A 132 -2.08 -10.86 -0.76
CA TYR A 132 -1.46 -9.56 -0.98
C TYR A 132 -0.42 -9.19 0.07
N ILE A 133 -0.16 -10.07 1.05
CA ILE A 133 0.68 -9.79 2.21
C ILE A 133 1.77 -10.85 2.37
N ASP A 134 3.01 -10.39 2.46
CA ASP A 134 4.19 -11.14 2.89
C ASP A 134 4.53 -10.67 4.31
N ALA A 135 3.97 -11.34 5.31
CA ALA A 135 4.22 -11.01 6.71
C ALA A 135 5.48 -11.70 7.21
N ARG A 136 6.34 -10.97 7.89
CA ARG A 136 7.63 -11.45 8.38
C ARG A 136 7.78 -11.25 9.88
N LEU A 137 8.04 -12.32 10.60
CA LEU A 137 8.45 -12.29 12.00
C LEU A 137 9.95 -12.02 12.06
N ALA A 138 10.34 -10.79 12.32
CA ALA A 138 11.75 -10.37 12.30
C ALA A 138 11.96 -9.05 13.05
N ASP A 139 13.23 -8.80 13.42
CA ASP A 139 13.68 -7.49 13.87
C ASP A 139 13.83 -6.53 12.68
N ALA A 140 13.01 -5.49 12.65
CA ALA A 140 13.00 -4.50 11.60
C ALA A 140 14.31 -3.68 11.53
N HIS A 141 15.02 -3.47 12.66
CA HIS A 141 16.33 -2.80 12.66
C HIS A 141 17.33 -3.44 11.71
N ARG A 142 17.24 -4.76 11.54
CA ARG A 142 18.08 -5.51 10.63
C ARG A 142 17.44 -5.67 9.26
N LEU A 143 16.18 -6.13 9.23
CA LEU A 143 15.54 -6.56 7.99
C LEU A 143 15.38 -5.42 6.98
N VAL A 144 15.12 -4.17 7.42
CA VAL A 144 15.02 -3.02 6.50
C VAL A 144 16.30 -2.78 5.70
N ASN A 145 17.46 -3.16 6.23
CA ASN A 145 18.75 -3.06 5.53
C ASN A 145 18.94 -4.19 4.51
N GLU A 146 18.40 -5.38 4.78
CA GLU A 146 18.55 -6.59 3.96
C GLU A 146 17.55 -6.62 2.77
N LEU A 147 16.39 -5.98 2.92
CA LEU A 147 15.40 -5.92 1.85
C LEU A 147 15.93 -5.15 0.64
N PRO A 148 15.85 -5.71 -0.58
CA PRO A 148 16.49 -5.10 -1.74
C PRO A 148 15.74 -3.85 -2.26
N GLY A 149 14.44 -3.70 -1.98
CA GLY A 149 13.61 -2.72 -2.66
C GLY A 149 13.44 -3.07 -4.16
N PRO A 150 13.08 -2.14 -5.05
CA PRO A 150 12.58 -0.82 -4.71
C PRO A 150 11.15 -0.86 -4.16
N PHE A 151 10.80 0.17 -3.37
CA PHE A 151 9.46 0.38 -2.84
C PHE A 151 8.86 1.66 -3.42
N ASP A 152 7.56 1.67 -3.65
CA ASP A 152 6.80 2.87 -4.03
C ASP A 152 5.99 3.42 -2.84
N PHE A 153 5.74 2.60 -1.82
CA PHE A 153 5.09 3.02 -0.59
C PHE A 153 5.76 2.39 0.64
N VAL A 154 6.07 3.22 1.65
CA VAL A 154 6.59 2.76 2.93
C VAL A 154 5.72 3.33 4.05
N PHE A 155 5.35 2.50 5.03
CA PHE A 155 4.69 2.92 6.27
C PHE A 155 5.53 2.52 7.48
N ILE A 156 5.85 3.49 8.34
CA ILE A 156 6.65 3.29 9.55
C ILE A 156 5.75 3.54 10.77
N ASP A 157 5.51 2.49 11.57
CA ASP A 157 4.75 2.54 12.82
C ASP A 157 5.28 1.55 13.86
N ALA A 158 6.60 1.55 14.07
CA ALA A 158 7.28 0.72 15.05
C ALA A 158 7.77 1.58 16.25
N ASP A 159 8.99 1.30 16.73
CA ASP A 159 9.62 2.04 17.81
C ASP A 159 10.02 3.46 17.39
N LYS A 160 9.47 4.44 18.07
CA LYS A 160 9.54 5.86 17.66
C LYS A 160 10.96 6.41 17.62
N ASP A 161 11.82 5.95 18.50
CA ASP A 161 13.23 6.39 18.59
C ASP A 161 14.08 5.94 17.39
N TRP A 162 13.57 4.98 16.58
CA TRP A 162 14.26 4.47 15.39
C TRP A 162 13.73 5.01 14.06
N TYR A 163 12.71 5.85 14.06
CA TYR A 163 12.08 6.35 12.83
C TYR A 163 13.06 6.97 11.84
N THR A 164 13.99 7.81 12.33
CA THR A 164 15.04 8.42 11.49
C THR A 164 15.98 7.35 10.89
N ASN A 165 16.28 6.29 11.65
CA ASN A 165 17.15 5.21 11.16
C ASN A 165 16.44 4.36 10.09
N TYR A 166 15.14 4.06 10.30
CA TYR A 166 14.34 3.40 9.27
C TYR A 166 14.28 4.24 7.98
N ALA A 167 14.04 5.55 8.09
CA ALA A 167 14.04 6.44 6.94
C ALA A 167 15.38 6.41 6.20
N LYS A 168 16.50 6.56 6.90
CA LYS A 168 17.85 6.51 6.31
C LYS A 168 18.12 5.21 5.54
N ALA A 169 17.69 4.07 6.09
CA ALA A 169 17.85 2.76 5.45
C ALA A 169 16.96 2.59 4.21
N LEU A 170 15.78 3.23 4.20
CA LEU A 170 14.75 3.01 3.18
C LEU A 170 14.74 4.08 2.07
N ILE A 171 15.19 5.31 2.33
CA ILE A 171 15.27 6.39 1.31
C ILE A 171 15.97 5.97 0.01
N PRO A 172 17.12 5.25 0.05
CA PRO A 172 17.77 4.79 -1.18
C PRO A 172 16.98 3.74 -1.96
N LYS A 173 16.00 3.11 -1.29
CA LYS A 173 15.16 2.02 -1.80
C LYS A 173 13.76 2.50 -2.24
N VAL A 174 13.46 3.80 -2.10
CA VAL A 174 12.19 4.39 -2.55
C VAL A 174 12.34 4.93 -3.96
N GLU A 175 11.42 4.50 -4.84
CA GLU A 175 11.37 4.97 -6.23
C GLU A 175 11.05 6.48 -6.32
N PRO A 176 11.51 7.19 -7.38
CA PRO A 176 11.02 8.54 -7.66
C PRO A 176 9.50 8.57 -7.79
N GLY A 177 8.84 9.45 -7.05
CA GLY A 177 7.38 9.50 -6.93
C GLY A 177 6.79 8.56 -5.88
N GLY A 178 7.59 7.72 -5.24
CA GLY A 178 7.18 6.92 -4.09
C GLY A 178 7.15 7.73 -2.80
N CYS A 179 6.45 7.25 -1.78
CA CYS A 179 6.28 7.96 -0.51
C CYS A 179 6.69 7.11 0.69
N ILE A 180 7.35 7.75 1.66
CA ILE A 180 7.52 7.24 3.03
C ILE A 180 6.48 7.93 3.91
N THR A 181 5.64 7.14 4.57
CA THR A 181 4.66 7.62 5.55
C THR A 181 5.06 7.16 6.94
N ALA A 182 4.74 7.94 7.98
CA ALA A 182 5.04 7.59 9.36
C ALA A 182 3.89 8.02 10.28
N HIS A 183 3.59 7.19 11.28
CA HIS A 183 2.50 7.40 12.22
C HIS A 183 2.95 8.09 13.50
N ASN A 184 2.02 8.75 14.22
CA ASN A 184 2.26 9.53 15.43
C ASN A 184 3.31 10.64 15.26
N VAL A 185 3.31 11.26 14.09
CA VAL A 185 4.18 12.40 13.78
C VAL A 185 3.33 13.67 13.75
N GLU A 186 3.69 14.63 14.57
CA GLU A 186 3.06 15.95 14.62
C GLU A 186 4.04 17.04 14.17
N GLU A 187 3.54 18.19 13.75
CA GLU A 187 4.42 19.35 13.56
C GLU A 187 4.94 19.83 14.90
N PRO A 188 6.27 19.99 15.06
CA PRO A 188 6.84 20.52 16.30
C PRO A 188 6.23 21.88 16.62
N ARG A 189 5.62 22.02 17.78
CA ARG A 189 5.00 23.28 18.23
C ARG A 189 6.06 24.38 18.35
N SER A 190 5.87 25.49 17.65
CA SER A 190 6.72 26.66 17.75
C SER A 190 6.68 27.21 19.19
N GLY A 191 7.82 27.27 19.87
CA GLY A 191 7.95 27.78 21.24
C GLY A 191 8.65 26.85 22.22
N TYR A 192 8.83 25.59 21.92
CA TYR A 192 9.51 24.62 22.79
C TYR A 192 11.00 24.42 22.47
N ARG A 193 11.60 25.31 21.66
CA ARG A 193 13.04 25.25 21.39
C ARG A 193 13.82 25.51 22.68
N GLY A 194 14.38 24.45 23.27
CA GLY A 194 15.49 24.62 24.23
C GLY A 194 15.42 23.91 25.57
N ARG A 195 14.33 23.21 25.95
CA ARG A 195 14.26 22.51 27.25
C ARG A 195 13.90 21.03 27.22
N TYR A 196 13.41 20.52 26.12
CA TYR A 196 13.06 19.11 26.03
C TYR A 196 13.85 18.46 24.89
N ARG A 197 14.34 17.23 25.14
CA ARG A 197 14.86 16.37 24.10
C ARG A 197 13.72 16.14 23.10
N LEU A 198 14.00 16.31 21.82
CA LEU A 198 13.07 15.99 20.74
C LEU A 198 12.68 14.50 20.86
N SER A 199 11.43 14.19 20.63
CA SER A 199 11.01 12.79 20.47
C SER A 199 11.60 12.22 19.19
N GLY A 200 11.70 10.89 19.07
CA GLY A 200 12.19 10.26 17.85
C GLY A 200 11.34 10.60 16.62
N THR A 201 10.03 10.86 16.81
CA THR A 201 9.13 11.31 15.73
C THR A 201 9.37 12.77 15.34
N ASP A 202 9.75 13.65 16.27
CA ASP A 202 10.15 15.03 15.96
C ASP A 202 11.46 15.04 15.17
N GLU A 203 12.45 14.24 15.60
CA GLU A 203 13.73 14.09 14.88
C GLU A 203 13.50 13.58 13.44
N TYR A 204 12.64 12.57 13.28
CA TYR A 204 12.24 12.05 11.99
C TYR A 204 11.61 13.14 11.10
N TYR A 205 10.63 13.89 11.62
CA TYR A 205 9.96 14.93 10.84
C TYR A 205 10.92 16.01 10.38
N GLN A 206 11.78 16.51 11.29
CA GLN A 206 12.79 17.51 10.93
C GLN A 206 13.80 16.95 9.91
N TYR A 207 14.22 15.70 10.06
CA TYR A 207 15.10 15.03 9.10
C TYR A 207 14.46 14.96 7.72
N MET A 208 13.23 14.46 7.61
CA MET A 208 12.53 14.36 6.32
C MET A 208 12.28 15.73 5.68
N LYS A 209 11.95 16.74 6.47
CA LYS A 209 11.80 18.15 6.01
C LYS A 209 13.10 18.76 5.51
N SER A 210 14.24 18.31 5.98
CA SER A 210 15.55 18.82 5.55
C SER A 210 16.00 18.26 4.19
N LEU A 211 15.38 17.20 3.70
CA LEU A 211 15.78 16.54 2.46
C LEU A 211 15.17 17.26 1.24
N PRO A 212 15.97 17.86 0.36
CA PRO A 212 15.45 18.64 -0.77
C PRO A 212 14.75 17.79 -1.83
N GLU A 213 15.06 16.49 -1.89
CA GLU A 213 14.44 15.52 -2.81
C GLU A 213 13.09 15.01 -2.34
N PHE A 214 12.64 15.33 -1.10
CA PHE A 214 11.33 14.97 -0.59
C PHE A 214 10.43 16.18 -0.38
N GLU A 215 9.14 15.98 -0.57
CA GLU A 215 8.08 16.89 -0.12
C GLU A 215 7.41 16.26 1.10
N THR A 216 7.56 16.90 2.26
CA THR A 216 7.08 16.36 3.54
C THR A 216 5.98 17.24 4.14
N SER A 217 4.87 16.62 4.52
CA SER A 217 3.74 17.28 5.21
C SER A 217 3.07 16.32 6.19
N ILE A 218 2.24 16.85 7.08
CA ILE A 218 1.31 16.05 7.90
C ILE A 218 -0.05 16.04 7.22
N HIS A 219 -0.69 14.87 7.14
CA HIS A 219 -2.02 14.78 6.55
C HIS A 219 -3.06 15.49 7.41
N PRO A 220 -3.82 16.47 6.87
CA PRO A 220 -4.68 17.34 7.68
C PRO A 220 -5.86 16.63 8.35
N GLN A 221 -6.28 15.48 7.84
CA GLN A 221 -7.38 14.69 8.40
C GLN A 221 -6.91 13.61 9.37
N SER A 222 -5.61 13.38 9.51
CA SER A 222 -5.11 12.41 10.46
C SER A 222 -5.34 12.92 11.89
N ARG A 223 -5.81 12.02 12.75
CA ARG A 223 -6.04 12.33 14.18
C ARG A 223 -4.84 12.01 15.04
N ALA A 224 -4.02 11.07 14.61
CA ALA A 224 -2.84 10.65 15.36
C ALA A 224 -1.52 11.13 14.70
N GLY A 225 -1.59 11.91 13.63
CA GLY A 225 -0.46 12.43 12.89
C GLY A 225 0.13 11.40 11.91
N VAL A 226 -0.27 11.48 10.64
CA VAL A 226 0.37 10.75 9.53
C VAL A 226 1.24 11.73 8.76
N ALA A 227 2.56 11.59 8.90
CA ALA A 227 3.52 12.29 8.06
C ALA A 227 3.61 11.61 6.71
N ILE A 228 3.66 12.39 5.64
CA ILE A 228 3.79 11.94 4.26
C ILE A 228 4.98 12.65 3.66
N SER A 229 5.97 11.87 3.22
CA SER A 229 7.19 12.34 2.59
C SER A 229 7.33 11.69 1.22
N CYS A 230 7.01 12.40 0.15
CA CYS A 230 7.05 11.87 -1.20
C CYS A 230 8.31 12.33 -1.94
N LYS A 231 9.02 11.36 -2.53
CA LYS A 231 10.22 11.59 -3.31
C LYS A 231 9.86 12.24 -4.64
N LYS A 232 10.50 13.36 -4.95
CA LYS A 232 10.27 14.08 -6.21
C LYS A 232 10.60 13.18 -7.40
N LYS A 233 9.80 13.29 -8.46
CA LYS A 233 10.13 12.65 -9.74
C LYS A 233 11.32 13.37 -10.36
N GLU A 234 12.24 12.62 -10.92
CA GLU A 234 13.27 13.21 -11.77
C GLU A 234 12.61 13.89 -12.97
N LYS A 235 13.08 15.09 -13.29
CA LYS A 235 12.55 15.87 -14.42
C LYS A 235 13.05 15.31 -15.75
#